data_e9929a71b339f3fa3a41a5e7a91f655d
#
_entry.id   e9929a71b339f3fa3a41a5e7a91f655d
#
_cell.length_a   1.000
_cell.length_b   1.000
_cell.length_c   1.000
_cell.angle_alpha   90.00
_cell.angle_beta   90.00
_cell.angle_gamma   90.00
#
_symmetry.space_group_name_H-M   'P 1'
#
loop_
_entity.id
_entity.type
_entity.pdbx_description
1 polymer ?
#
loop_
_entity_poly.entity_id
_entity_poly.type
_entity_poly.pdbx_seq_one_letter_code
_entity_poly.pdbx_strand_id
1 'polypeptide(L)'
;KMDSRAALKAGTTLGFNDGWEYTITDELARGGSSIVYNAYYIDNLGARKTVRIKECYPFRCNLQRSLDGSLLIPEAERKQFTQTKQKMRRAYQLGNEFFAADGLTNLTANTYNIYEANHTLYVVSVYAQGQELSYDRYSSVKDSIAAVKSTATAISKIHNKGFLYLDIKPSNILTLEGTTELIQLFDFDTVVPISDVPELGDKISFTKGFAALELQRGDGKRIGTHTDVYGIGALLFYMLFDRVPDAFDCDAGARYDFSRSKLSGGAYRDALTFRLTDFFHHTLADYYLDRFSNMETVVEKLSELQALADLSARYVVSSKIYGPEFFLGREQETAWLTQRLLDAPGGCSFLVGMGGIGKSTLARHCIRQCMPRIDSVLYLDYQGTIEKTICDDYAVQIHGVQKDKSETEEAYFERKLGILRELGDGKNCVLVMDNYTGDSGTGIPKLLQTGWRLLFLTRDKALAQGYDTLEVESVSEETALLLFERHIGHRLSAEERYYA
;
A
#
# COMPACT_ATOMS: atom_id res chain seq x y z
N LYS A 1 27.85 2.37 23.51
CA LYS A 1 28.89 1.36 23.82
C LYS A 1 29.25 0.66 22.53
N MET A 2 30.56 0.51 22.25
CA MET A 2 31.04 -0.28 21.12
C MET A 2 30.66 -1.76 21.37
N ASP A 3 30.24 -2.49 20.36
CA ASP A 3 29.85 -3.91 20.47
C ASP A 3 31.13 -4.76 20.66
N SER A 4 31.36 -5.26 21.85
CA SER A 4 32.52 -6.04 22.22
C SER A 4 32.33 -7.56 22.16
N ARG A 5 31.18 -8.03 21.64
CA ARG A 5 30.93 -9.47 21.52
C ARG A 5 31.95 -10.11 20.56
N ALA A 6 32.53 -11.22 20.98
CA ALA A 6 33.47 -11.98 20.16
C ALA A 6 32.70 -12.90 19.18
N ALA A 7 32.69 -12.56 17.90
CA ALA A 7 32.07 -13.38 16.86
C ALA A 7 32.89 -14.69 16.62
N LEU A 8 32.22 -15.69 16.02
CA LEU A 8 32.91 -16.86 15.49
C LEU A 8 33.79 -16.45 14.29
N LYS A 9 34.98 -17.05 14.21
CA LYS A 9 35.92 -16.73 13.12
C LYS A 9 35.55 -17.46 11.83
N ALA A 10 35.91 -16.89 10.68
CA ALA A 10 35.84 -17.59 9.41
C ALA A 10 36.61 -18.92 9.48
N GLY A 11 36.06 -19.97 8.89
CA GLY A 11 36.58 -21.32 8.93
C GLY A 11 36.17 -22.13 10.19
N THR A 12 35.46 -21.51 11.17
CA THR A 12 34.89 -22.26 12.30
C THR A 12 33.82 -23.23 11.78
N THR A 13 33.95 -24.51 12.12
CA THR A 13 32.95 -25.55 11.84
C THR A 13 32.06 -25.77 13.05
N LEU A 14 30.76 -25.70 12.85
CA LEU A 14 29.74 -26.04 13.85
C LEU A 14 29.15 -27.40 13.48
N GLY A 15 29.44 -28.41 14.28
CA GLY A 15 28.86 -29.75 14.16
C GLY A 15 27.68 -29.89 15.14
N PHE A 16 26.58 -30.48 14.69
CA PHE A 16 25.37 -30.68 15.48
C PHE A 16 25.01 -32.19 15.60
N ASN A 17 24.13 -32.49 16.55
CA ASN A 17 23.77 -33.87 16.91
C ASN A 17 23.08 -34.67 15.79
N ASP A 18 22.60 -34.04 14.75
CA ASP A 18 22.01 -34.66 13.57
C ASP A 18 23.02 -35.03 12.48
N GLY A 19 24.32 -34.79 12.74
CA GLY A 19 25.41 -35.09 11.82
C GLY A 19 25.70 -34.03 10.76
N TRP A 20 24.95 -32.93 10.74
CA TRP A 20 25.24 -31.80 9.85
C TRP A 20 26.38 -30.93 10.41
N GLU A 21 27.26 -30.53 9.51
CA GLU A 21 28.35 -29.60 9.80
C GLU A 21 28.23 -28.35 8.93
N TYR A 22 28.34 -27.19 9.58
CA TYR A 22 28.27 -25.89 8.91
C TYR A 22 29.56 -25.12 9.14
N THR A 23 30.17 -24.65 8.06
CA THR A 23 31.39 -23.85 8.13
C THR A 23 31.07 -22.36 7.98
N ILE A 24 31.45 -21.56 8.97
CA ILE A 24 31.30 -20.10 8.95
C ILE A 24 32.23 -19.51 7.89
N THR A 25 31.71 -18.64 7.02
CA THR A 25 32.50 -17.89 6.04
C THR A 25 32.88 -16.51 6.55
N ASP A 26 31.91 -15.79 7.06
CA ASP A 26 32.09 -14.43 7.58
C ASP A 26 30.94 -14.04 8.50
N GLU A 27 31.15 -12.95 9.26
CA GLU A 27 30.11 -12.29 10.02
C GLU A 27 29.31 -11.38 9.07
N LEU A 28 27.99 -11.55 9.05
CA LEU A 28 27.09 -10.76 8.20
C LEU A 28 26.55 -9.52 8.93
N ALA A 29 26.06 -9.70 10.17
CA ALA A 29 25.39 -8.62 10.89
C ALA A 29 25.37 -8.87 12.41
N ARG A 30 25.22 -7.80 13.19
CA ARG A 30 25.01 -7.83 14.64
C ARG A 30 23.69 -7.15 14.99
N GLY A 31 22.77 -7.92 15.56
CA GLY A 31 21.54 -7.41 16.15
C GLY A 31 21.64 -7.30 17.69
N GLY A 32 20.60 -6.74 18.32
CA GLY A 32 20.54 -6.63 19.78
C GLY A 32 20.54 -7.97 20.51
N SER A 33 19.93 -9.01 19.94
CA SER A 33 19.78 -10.35 20.52
C SER A 33 20.76 -11.39 19.96
N SER A 34 21.41 -11.14 18.81
CA SER A 34 22.12 -12.17 18.06
C SER A 34 23.26 -11.62 17.21
N ILE A 35 24.14 -12.51 16.77
CA ILE A 35 25.07 -12.31 15.67
C ILE A 35 24.65 -13.24 14.53
N VAL A 36 24.70 -12.74 13.29
CA VAL A 36 24.34 -13.50 12.07
C VAL A 36 25.59 -13.72 11.24
N TYR A 37 25.76 -14.94 10.78
CA TYR A 37 26.89 -15.37 9.97
C TYR A 37 26.42 -15.89 8.62
N ASN A 38 27.21 -15.67 7.58
CA ASN A 38 27.19 -16.48 6.39
C ASN A 38 27.93 -17.78 6.65
N ALA A 39 27.36 -18.88 6.19
CA ALA A 39 27.94 -20.20 6.34
C ALA A 39 27.58 -21.10 5.15
N TYR A 40 28.17 -22.28 5.09
CA TYR A 40 27.79 -23.31 4.13
C TYR A 40 27.86 -24.70 4.77
N TYR A 41 27.18 -25.64 4.15
CA TYR A 41 27.34 -27.07 4.38
C TYR A 41 27.53 -27.81 3.05
N ILE A 42 28.02 -29.03 3.12
CA ILE A 42 28.12 -29.91 1.96
C ILE A 42 26.95 -30.89 2.02
N ASP A 43 26.15 -30.93 1.00
CA ASP A 43 25.01 -31.85 0.91
C ASP A 43 25.47 -33.29 0.60
N ASN A 44 24.54 -34.25 0.66
CA ASN A 44 24.81 -35.67 0.40
C ASN A 44 25.30 -35.98 -1.02
N LEU A 45 25.23 -35.01 -1.92
CA LEU A 45 25.72 -35.10 -3.30
C LEU A 45 27.09 -34.43 -3.48
N GLY A 46 27.67 -33.90 -2.38
CA GLY A 46 28.94 -33.17 -2.40
C GLY A 46 28.82 -31.72 -2.84
N ALA A 47 27.61 -31.20 -3.01
CA ALA A 47 27.40 -29.82 -3.42
C ALA A 47 27.41 -28.86 -2.21
N ARG A 48 28.12 -27.74 -2.38
CA ARG A 48 28.15 -26.66 -1.37
C ARG A 48 26.84 -25.87 -1.39
N LYS A 49 26.16 -25.81 -0.24
CA LYS A 49 24.92 -25.05 -0.02
C LYS A 49 25.15 -23.93 1.00
N THR A 50 24.82 -22.72 0.61
CA THR A 50 24.92 -21.53 1.48
C THR A 50 23.74 -21.43 2.42
N VAL A 51 24.02 -21.04 3.66
CA VAL A 51 23.03 -20.80 4.71
C VAL A 51 23.40 -19.56 5.50
N ARG A 52 22.44 -19.02 6.25
CA ARG A 52 22.67 -18.05 7.33
C ARG A 52 22.49 -18.72 8.66
N ILE A 53 23.39 -18.41 9.60
CA ILE A 53 23.33 -18.90 10.97
C ILE A 53 23.16 -17.72 11.90
N LYS A 54 22.04 -17.67 12.61
CA LYS A 54 21.76 -16.69 13.67
C LYS A 54 22.12 -17.32 15.02
N GLU A 55 23.11 -16.76 15.70
CA GLU A 55 23.56 -17.19 17.03
C GLU A 55 22.92 -16.31 18.10
N CYS A 56 22.31 -16.90 19.11
CA CYS A 56 21.80 -16.18 20.28
C CYS A 56 22.97 -15.63 21.11
N TYR A 57 23.27 -14.34 20.92
CA TYR A 57 24.35 -13.66 21.65
C TYR A 57 23.91 -12.21 21.94
N PRO A 58 23.09 -11.99 22.98
CA PRO A 58 22.52 -10.68 23.25
C PRO A 58 23.59 -9.66 23.68
N PHE A 59 23.52 -8.47 23.07
CA PHE A 59 24.41 -7.34 23.33
C PHE A 59 24.33 -6.81 24.78
N ARG A 60 23.13 -6.91 25.39
CA ARG A 60 22.87 -6.38 26.72
C ARG A 60 23.34 -7.32 27.83
N CYS A 61 23.71 -8.56 27.52
CA CYS A 61 24.29 -9.51 28.45
C CYS A 61 25.80 -9.45 28.36
N ASN A 62 26.46 -9.45 29.52
CA ASN A 62 27.93 -9.47 29.60
C ASN A 62 28.46 -10.90 29.44
N LEU A 63 28.31 -11.46 28.25
CA LEU A 63 28.77 -12.81 27.93
C LEU A 63 30.16 -12.77 27.33
N GLN A 64 30.94 -13.82 27.56
CA GLN A 64 32.26 -14.02 26.97
C GLN A 64 32.29 -15.31 26.14
N ARG A 65 33.12 -15.35 25.13
CA ARG A 65 33.38 -16.57 24.36
C ARG A 65 34.66 -17.21 24.82
N SER A 66 34.60 -18.48 25.17
CA SER A 66 35.76 -19.32 25.51
C SER A 66 36.54 -19.72 24.25
N LEU A 67 37.70 -20.29 24.43
CA LEU A 67 38.61 -20.72 23.36
C LEU A 67 38.00 -21.84 22.46
N ASP A 68 37.15 -22.67 23.05
CA ASP A 68 36.43 -23.75 22.34
C ASP A 68 35.18 -23.25 21.57
N GLY A 69 34.92 -21.94 21.62
CA GLY A 69 33.77 -21.32 20.95
C GLY A 69 32.49 -21.25 21.79
N SER A 70 32.45 -21.86 22.95
CA SER A 70 31.29 -21.84 23.86
C SER A 70 31.08 -20.49 24.51
N LEU A 71 29.83 -20.13 24.83
CA LEU A 71 29.52 -18.92 25.59
C LEU A 71 29.61 -19.19 27.09
N LEU A 72 30.34 -18.33 27.78
CA LEU A 72 30.39 -18.27 29.25
C LEU A 72 29.30 -17.32 29.75
N ILE A 73 28.36 -17.85 30.51
CA ILE A 73 27.16 -17.14 30.96
C ILE A 73 27.26 -16.91 32.46
N PRO A 74 27.57 -15.67 32.89
CA PRO A 74 27.56 -15.34 34.32
C PRO A 74 26.19 -15.60 34.95
N GLU A 75 26.17 -15.98 36.23
CA GLU A 75 24.92 -16.27 36.96
C GLU A 75 23.92 -15.10 36.89
N ALA A 76 24.44 -13.87 37.03
CA ALA A 76 23.62 -12.66 36.96
C ALA A 76 22.88 -12.48 35.59
N GLU A 77 23.44 -13.04 34.52
CA GLU A 77 22.93 -12.88 33.15
C GLU A 77 22.02 -14.05 32.71
N ARG A 78 22.01 -15.17 33.46
CA ARG A 78 21.30 -16.40 33.07
C ARG A 78 19.82 -16.18 32.79
N LYS A 79 19.13 -15.42 33.61
CA LYS A 79 17.71 -15.15 33.47
C LYS A 79 17.41 -14.42 32.13
N GLN A 80 18.13 -13.34 31.86
CA GLN A 80 17.96 -12.54 30.65
C GLN A 80 18.37 -13.32 29.41
N PHE A 81 19.46 -14.06 29.46
CA PHE A 81 19.91 -14.92 28.37
C PHE A 81 18.90 -16.01 28.04
N THR A 82 18.34 -16.70 29.05
CA THR A 82 17.31 -17.73 28.86
C THR A 82 16.05 -17.14 28.22
N GLN A 83 15.62 -15.96 28.65
CA GLN A 83 14.49 -15.27 28.01
C GLN A 83 14.77 -14.95 26.54
N THR A 84 15.98 -14.51 26.19
CA THR A 84 16.36 -14.23 24.81
C THR A 84 16.38 -15.51 23.96
N LYS A 85 16.92 -16.62 24.49
CA LYS A 85 16.85 -17.95 23.83
C LYS A 85 15.41 -18.40 23.58
N GLN A 86 14.51 -18.21 24.55
CA GLN A 86 13.10 -18.55 24.41
C GLN A 86 12.41 -17.71 23.32
N LYS A 87 12.68 -16.41 23.27
CA LYS A 87 12.17 -15.53 22.20
C LYS A 87 12.64 -16.01 20.82
N MET A 88 13.92 -16.31 20.69
CA MET A 88 14.48 -16.78 19.41
C MET A 88 13.91 -18.15 18.99
N ARG A 89 13.69 -19.06 19.95
CA ARG A 89 13.03 -20.36 19.69
C ARG A 89 11.59 -20.18 19.24
N ARG A 90 10.85 -19.28 19.89
CA ARG A 90 9.47 -18.92 19.49
C ARG A 90 9.43 -18.31 18.09
N ALA A 91 10.32 -17.37 17.78
CA ALA A 91 10.43 -16.77 16.46
C ALA A 91 10.68 -17.82 15.36
N TYR A 92 11.54 -18.81 15.63
CA TYR A 92 11.77 -19.95 14.75
C TYR A 92 10.49 -20.79 14.55
N GLN A 93 9.77 -21.11 15.61
CA GLN A 93 8.53 -21.89 15.53
C GLN A 93 7.46 -21.15 14.70
N LEU A 94 7.26 -19.85 14.97
CA LEU A 94 6.31 -19.00 14.23
C LEU A 94 6.69 -18.88 12.75
N GLY A 95 7.98 -18.67 12.45
CA GLY A 95 8.45 -18.61 11.06
C GLY A 95 8.14 -19.89 10.29
N ASN A 96 8.36 -21.05 10.89
CA ASN A 96 8.02 -22.34 10.29
C ASN A 96 6.50 -22.56 10.16
N GLU A 97 5.72 -22.14 11.16
CA GLU A 97 4.27 -22.23 11.12
C GLU A 97 3.67 -21.37 9.99
N PHE A 98 4.13 -20.13 9.84
CA PHE A 98 3.70 -19.25 8.76
C PHE A 98 4.13 -19.78 7.39
N PHE A 99 5.33 -20.34 7.27
CA PHE A 99 5.82 -20.95 6.05
C PHE A 99 4.99 -22.17 5.65
N ALA A 100 4.68 -23.07 6.60
CA ALA A 100 3.96 -24.32 6.32
C ALA A 100 2.47 -24.11 5.99
N ALA A 101 1.84 -23.10 6.59
CA ALA A 101 0.38 -22.93 6.51
C ALA A 101 -0.13 -22.41 5.18
N ASP A 102 0.68 -21.70 4.40
CA ASP A 102 0.18 -20.95 3.24
C ASP A 102 0.49 -21.60 1.88
N GLY A 103 1.29 -22.68 1.83
CA GLY A 103 1.77 -23.20 0.56
C GLY A 103 2.52 -22.14 -0.29
N LEU A 104 2.70 -20.96 0.27
CA LEU A 104 3.35 -19.82 -0.33
C LEU A 104 4.80 -19.81 0.16
N THR A 105 5.66 -20.45 -0.57
CA THR A 105 7.09 -20.61 -0.34
C THR A 105 7.87 -19.29 -0.19
N ASN A 106 7.20 -18.13 -0.26
CA ASN A 106 7.87 -16.85 -0.48
C ASN A 106 7.60 -15.78 0.59
N LEU A 107 6.75 -16.04 1.60
CA LEU A 107 6.40 -15.00 2.58
C LEU A 107 7.35 -14.93 3.76
N THR A 108 8.03 -16.02 4.09
CA THR A 108 8.98 -16.07 5.20
C THR A 108 10.28 -16.72 4.73
N ALA A 109 11.41 -16.28 5.30
CA ALA A 109 12.67 -16.97 5.08
C ALA A 109 12.52 -18.42 5.53
N ASN A 110 12.89 -19.37 4.67
CA ASN A 110 12.82 -20.79 4.99
C ASN A 110 13.81 -21.09 6.11
N THR A 111 13.33 -21.19 7.36
CA THR A 111 14.14 -21.64 8.48
C THR A 111 14.35 -23.13 8.37
N TYR A 112 15.62 -23.55 8.26
CA TYR A 112 15.97 -24.93 8.01
C TYR A 112 15.99 -25.73 9.32
N ASN A 113 16.67 -25.24 10.35
CA ASN A 113 16.78 -25.95 11.61
C ASN A 113 17.16 -25.04 12.80
N ILE A 114 17.00 -25.57 14.01
CA ILE A 114 17.40 -24.94 15.26
C ILE A 114 18.24 -25.91 16.09
N TYR A 115 19.36 -25.43 16.60
CA TYR A 115 20.31 -26.24 17.36
C TYR A 115 20.67 -25.58 18.68
N GLU A 116 20.78 -26.36 19.72
CA GLU A 116 21.34 -25.93 21.02
C GLU A 116 22.72 -26.54 21.16
N ALA A 117 23.77 -25.73 21.10
CA ALA A 117 25.16 -26.11 21.20
C ALA A 117 25.98 -24.95 21.77
N ASN A 118 27.21 -25.19 22.24
CA ASN A 118 28.14 -24.18 22.75
C ASN A 118 27.51 -23.24 23.78
N HIS A 119 26.62 -23.77 24.63
CA HIS A 119 25.81 -23.07 25.62
C HIS A 119 24.88 -21.98 25.04
N THR A 120 24.63 -22.01 23.73
CA THR A 120 23.75 -21.06 23.07
C THR A 120 22.79 -21.75 22.10
N LEU A 121 22.04 -20.95 21.35
CA LEU A 121 21.05 -21.38 20.37
C LEU A 121 21.47 -20.86 18.98
N TYR A 122 21.43 -21.74 18.00
CA TYR A 122 21.68 -21.43 16.60
C TYR A 122 20.43 -21.70 15.79
N VAL A 123 20.03 -20.73 14.94
CA VAL A 123 19.01 -20.93 13.92
C VAL A 123 19.68 -20.90 12.56
N VAL A 124 19.55 -22.00 11.81
CA VAL A 124 20.07 -22.14 10.46
C VAL A 124 18.92 -21.86 9.49
N SER A 125 19.13 -20.94 8.56
CA SER A 125 18.16 -20.54 7.56
C SER A 125 18.73 -20.69 6.16
N VAL A 126 17.93 -21.26 5.26
CA VAL A 126 18.13 -21.11 3.81
C VAL A 126 17.38 -19.85 3.41
N TYR A 127 18.01 -18.97 2.66
CA TYR A 127 17.36 -17.80 2.11
C TYR A 127 17.39 -17.85 0.58
N ALA A 128 16.34 -17.34 -0.02
CA ALA A 128 16.34 -17.16 -1.48
C ALA A 128 17.34 -16.07 -1.86
N GLN A 129 17.87 -16.17 -3.07
CA GLN A 129 18.69 -15.10 -3.63
C GLN A 129 17.83 -13.85 -3.77
N GLY A 130 18.27 -12.75 -3.19
CA GLY A 130 17.55 -11.48 -3.19
C GLY A 130 18.34 -10.40 -2.45
N GLN A 131 17.77 -9.23 -2.38
CA GLN A 131 18.37 -8.06 -1.73
C GLN A 131 17.39 -7.45 -0.73
N GLU A 132 17.94 -6.85 0.32
CA GLU A 132 17.11 -6.07 1.25
C GLU A 132 16.39 -4.96 0.50
N LEU A 133 15.16 -4.68 0.93
CA LEU A 133 14.39 -3.57 0.40
C LEU A 133 15.10 -2.24 0.71
N SER A 134 15.25 -1.39 -0.28
CA SER A 134 15.85 -0.07 -0.11
C SER A 134 15.23 0.95 -1.07
N TYR A 135 15.40 2.22 -0.76
CA TYR A 135 14.92 3.29 -1.64
C TYR A 135 15.40 3.13 -3.09
N ASP A 136 16.70 2.84 -3.27
CA ASP A 136 17.32 2.71 -4.60
C ASP A 136 16.98 1.41 -5.32
N ARG A 137 16.31 0.46 -4.64
CA ARG A 137 15.98 -0.85 -5.24
C ARG A 137 15.10 -0.72 -6.47
N TYR A 138 14.18 0.23 -6.46
CA TYR A 138 13.26 0.50 -7.56
C TYR A 138 13.32 1.96 -7.97
N SER A 139 13.51 2.21 -9.25
CA SER A 139 13.44 3.55 -9.82
C SER A 139 11.99 4.02 -10.01
N SER A 140 11.05 3.09 -10.20
CA SER A 140 9.66 3.41 -10.47
C SER A 140 8.82 3.48 -9.18
N VAL A 141 7.88 4.42 -9.16
CA VAL A 141 6.88 4.54 -8.08
C VAL A 141 5.98 3.30 -8.04
N LYS A 142 5.58 2.78 -9.21
CA LYS A 142 4.77 1.57 -9.34
C LYS A 142 5.40 0.38 -8.64
N ASP A 143 6.70 0.14 -8.90
CA ASP A 143 7.41 -1.00 -8.32
C ASP A 143 7.62 -0.83 -6.81
N SER A 144 7.89 0.41 -6.36
CA SER A 144 7.95 0.73 -4.93
C SER A 144 6.62 0.42 -4.23
N ILE A 145 5.48 0.82 -4.82
CA ILE A 145 4.15 0.52 -4.29
C ILE A 145 3.87 -1.00 -4.33
N ALA A 146 4.27 -1.70 -5.40
CA ALA A 146 4.08 -3.14 -5.53
C ALA A 146 4.80 -3.93 -4.42
N ALA A 147 6.05 -3.58 -4.12
CA ALA A 147 6.81 -4.22 -3.05
C ALA A 147 6.18 -3.97 -1.66
N VAL A 148 5.72 -2.74 -1.40
CA VAL A 148 5.03 -2.41 -0.15
C VAL A 148 3.68 -3.12 -0.06
N LYS A 149 2.93 -3.24 -1.16
CA LYS A 149 1.67 -4.01 -1.21
C LYS A 149 1.90 -5.49 -0.89
N SER A 150 2.94 -6.09 -1.45
CA SER A 150 3.30 -7.48 -1.15
C SER A 150 3.66 -7.65 0.34
N THR A 151 4.36 -6.68 0.91
CA THR A 151 4.65 -6.64 2.36
C THR A 151 3.36 -6.55 3.18
N ALA A 152 2.45 -5.63 2.85
CA ALA A 152 1.16 -5.49 3.52
C ALA A 152 0.31 -6.77 3.42
N THR A 153 0.34 -7.44 2.26
CA THR A 153 -0.35 -8.72 2.07
C THR A 153 0.22 -9.81 2.98
N ALA A 154 1.53 -9.87 3.16
CA ALA A 154 2.15 -10.81 4.09
C ALA A 154 1.76 -10.51 5.55
N ILE A 155 1.77 -9.22 5.95
CA ILE A 155 1.35 -8.80 7.29
C ILE A 155 -0.14 -9.09 7.53
N SER A 156 -1.02 -8.86 6.53
CA SER A 156 -2.44 -9.23 6.64
C SER A 156 -2.64 -10.71 6.99
N LYS A 157 -1.86 -11.61 6.40
CA LYS A 157 -1.91 -13.04 6.72
C LYS A 157 -1.43 -13.35 8.14
N ILE A 158 -0.44 -12.60 8.66
CA ILE A 158 0.01 -12.70 10.05
C ILE A 158 -1.12 -12.24 10.99
N HIS A 159 -1.79 -11.11 10.68
CA HIS A 159 -2.94 -10.61 11.44
C HIS A 159 -4.09 -11.62 11.48
N ASN A 160 -4.41 -12.26 10.35
CA ASN A 160 -5.47 -13.26 10.25
C ASN A 160 -5.21 -14.52 11.09
N LYS A 161 -3.96 -14.74 11.52
CA LYS A 161 -3.59 -15.76 12.48
C LYS A 161 -3.54 -15.27 13.93
N GLY A 162 -3.95 -14.02 14.19
CA GLY A 162 -4.01 -13.43 15.53
C GLY A 162 -2.68 -12.89 16.05
N PHE A 163 -1.74 -12.55 15.17
CA PHE A 163 -0.44 -12.00 15.55
C PHE A 163 -0.22 -10.59 14.98
N LEU A 164 0.68 -9.82 15.61
CA LEU A 164 1.23 -8.56 15.09
C LEU A 164 2.71 -8.76 14.75
N TYR A 165 3.21 -8.04 13.73
CA TYR A 165 4.61 -8.14 13.30
C TYR A 165 5.51 -7.12 13.99
N LEU A 166 5.10 -5.86 14.10
CA LEU A 166 5.61 -4.73 14.89
C LEU A 166 7.02 -4.20 14.55
N ASP A 167 7.79 -4.81 13.66
CA ASP A 167 9.10 -4.29 13.23
C ASP A 167 9.22 -4.23 11.69
N ILE A 168 8.24 -3.57 11.08
CA ILE A 168 8.19 -3.34 9.62
C ILE A 168 9.25 -2.30 9.28
N LYS A 169 10.31 -2.73 8.57
CA LYS A 169 11.40 -1.87 8.08
C LYS A 169 12.10 -2.51 6.90
N PRO A 170 12.82 -1.73 6.08
CA PRO A 170 13.49 -2.25 4.88
C PRO A 170 14.40 -3.44 5.14
N SER A 171 15.22 -3.42 6.21
CA SER A 171 16.17 -4.49 6.54
C SER A 171 15.52 -5.82 6.96
N ASN A 172 14.22 -5.83 7.27
CA ASN A 172 13.46 -7.05 7.58
C ASN A 172 12.70 -7.60 6.36
N ILE A 173 12.89 -7.03 5.18
CA ILE A 173 12.19 -7.39 3.95
C ILE A 173 13.21 -7.68 2.86
N LEU A 174 13.22 -8.90 2.34
CA LEU A 174 14.01 -9.32 1.20
C LEU A 174 13.14 -9.30 -0.06
N THR A 175 13.63 -8.66 -1.11
CA THR A 175 13.02 -8.71 -2.44
C THR A 175 13.74 -9.74 -3.26
N LEU A 176 13.02 -10.69 -3.85
CA LEU A 176 13.59 -11.75 -4.65
C LEU A 176 13.99 -11.23 -6.04
N GLU A 177 15.04 -11.81 -6.63
CA GLU A 177 15.51 -11.39 -7.95
C GLU A 177 14.45 -11.64 -9.04
N GLY A 178 14.37 -10.70 -9.98
CA GLY A 178 13.49 -10.77 -11.15
C GLY A 178 12.03 -10.45 -10.91
N THR A 179 11.64 -10.06 -9.70
CA THR A 179 10.24 -9.70 -9.38
C THR A 179 10.15 -8.62 -8.34
N THR A 180 9.18 -7.70 -8.52
CA THR A 180 8.79 -6.69 -7.54
C THR A 180 7.73 -7.18 -6.56
N GLU A 181 7.10 -8.32 -6.85
CA GLU A 181 5.92 -8.81 -6.15
C GLU A 181 6.24 -9.89 -5.11
N LEU A 182 7.41 -10.51 -5.22
CA LEU A 182 7.82 -11.54 -4.28
C LEU A 182 8.76 -10.96 -3.23
N ILE A 183 8.31 -11.01 -1.98
CA ILE A 183 9.09 -10.59 -0.81
C ILE A 183 9.19 -11.72 0.20
N GLN A 184 10.22 -11.68 1.03
CA GLN A 184 10.33 -12.53 2.22
C GLN A 184 10.50 -11.66 3.45
N LEU A 185 9.74 -11.97 4.50
CA LEU A 185 9.88 -11.33 5.81
C LEU A 185 10.91 -12.08 6.66
N PHE A 186 11.70 -11.30 7.39
CA PHE A 186 12.67 -11.81 8.37
C PHE A 186 12.33 -11.33 9.77
N ASP A 187 13.09 -11.82 10.72
CA ASP A 187 13.13 -11.37 12.10
C ASP A 187 11.76 -11.38 12.79
N PHE A 188 11.30 -12.61 13.09
CA PHE A 188 10.06 -12.84 13.83
C PHE A 188 10.22 -12.65 15.35
N ASP A 189 11.35 -12.10 15.83
CA ASP A 189 11.61 -11.88 17.26
C ASP A 189 10.63 -10.88 17.89
N THR A 190 10.02 -10.00 17.08
CA THR A 190 9.04 -9.00 17.50
C THR A 190 7.59 -9.42 17.27
N VAL A 191 7.36 -10.56 16.62
CA VAL A 191 6.02 -11.08 16.38
C VAL A 191 5.40 -11.55 17.69
N VAL A 192 4.23 -11.01 18.00
CA VAL A 192 3.52 -11.32 19.25
C VAL A 192 2.05 -11.63 18.99
N PRO A 193 1.43 -12.55 19.76
CA PRO A 193 -0.02 -12.71 19.74
C PRO A 193 -0.71 -11.41 20.16
N ILE A 194 -1.79 -11.06 19.52
CA ILE A 194 -2.60 -9.89 19.86
C ILE A 194 -3.06 -9.96 21.32
N SER A 195 -3.35 -11.16 21.83
CA SER A 195 -3.76 -11.40 23.24
C SER A 195 -2.70 -11.01 24.26
N ASP A 196 -1.42 -11.13 23.90
CA ASP A 196 -0.31 -10.95 24.84
C ASP A 196 0.20 -9.49 24.88
N VAL A 197 -0.20 -8.68 23.92
CA VAL A 197 0.28 -7.30 23.76
C VAL A 197 0.01 -6.40 24.96
N PRO A 198 -1.15 -6.46 25.64
CA PRO A 198 -1.40 -5.62 26.82
C PRO A 198 -0.39 -5.81 27.95
N GLU A 199 0.20 -7.00 28.08
CA GLU A 199 1.17 -7.35 29.11
C GLU A 199 2.63 -7.11 28.69
N LEU A 200 2.89 -7.04 27.36
CA LEU A 200 4.24 -6.96 26.80
C LEU A 200 4.62 -5.57 26.29
N GLY A 201 3.73 -4.59 26.26
CA GLY A 201 3.87 -3.35 25.53
C GLY A 201 5.22 -2.64 25.68
N ASP A 202 5.73 -2.48 26.91
CA ASP A 202 7.01 -1.84 27.21
C ASP A 202 8.26 -2.70 26.89
N LYS A 203 8.05 -4.00 26.60
CA LYS A 203 9.11 -4.98 26.32
C LYS A 203 9.28 -5.27 24.83
N ILE A 204 8.42 -4.71 24.00
CA ILE A 204 8.46 -4.90 22.54
C ILE A 204 9.55 -3.99 21.97
N SER A 205 10.48 -4.58 21.24
CA SER A 205 11.52 -3.84 20.53
C SER A 205 10.93 -3.17 19.29
N PHE A 206 11.44 -2.01 18.93
CA PHE A 206 10.99 -1.28 17.75
C PHE A 206 12.14 -0.52 17.07
N THR A 207 11.94 -0.13 15.83
CA THR A 207 12.87 0.69 15.05
C THR A 207 12.31 2.11 14.92
N LYS A 208 13.04 3.10 15.45
CA LYS A 208 12.64 4.51 15.38
C LYS A 208 12.43 4.96 13.93
N GLY A 209 11.35 5.67 13.69
CA GLY A 209 10.96 6.16 12.34
C GLY A 209 9.98 5.23 11.62
N PHE A 210 10.01 3.92 11.90
CA PHE A 210 9.06 2.94 11.37
C PHE A 210 8.02 2.49 12.41
N ALA A 211 8.20 2.85 13.66
CA ALA A 211 7.34 2.45 14.77
C ALA A 211 6.32 3.55 15.11
N ALA A 212 5.07 3.16 15.25
CA ALA A 212 3.99 4.02 15.71
C ALA A 212 4.20 4.54 17.14
N LEU A 213 3.60 5.67 17.47
CA LEU A 213 3.81 6.38 18.72
C LEU A 213 3.39 5.54 19.95
N GLU A 214 2.30 4.80 19.88
CA GLU A 214 1.84 3.88 20.93
C GLU A 214 2.85 2.76 21.18
N LEU A 215 3.53 2.26 20.14
CA LEU A 215 4.59 1.25 20.28
C LEU A 215 5.85 1.87 20.92
N GLN A 216 6.23 3.08 20.51
CA GLN A 216 7.37 3.79 21.11
C GLN A 216 7.16 4.09 22.59
N ARG A 217 5.91 4.34 23.00
CA ARG A 217 5.53 4.59 24.40
C ARG A 217 5.31 3.33 25.22
N GLY A 218 5.31 2.16 24.60
CA GLY A 218 5.02 0.90 25.26
C GLY A 218 3.57 0.79 25.75
N ASP A 219 2.62 1.51 25.12
CA ASP A 219 1.21 1.51 25.52
C ASP A 219 0.50 0.27 24.97
N GLY A 220 0.70 -0.86 25.62
CA GLY A 220 0.16 -2.15 25.21
C GLY A 220 -1.35 -2.18 25.01
N LYS A 221 -2.11 -1.27 25.64
CA LYS A 221 -3.57 -1.18 25.46
C LYS A 221 -3.97 -0.57 24.12
N ARG A 222 -3.05 0.18 23.50
CA ARG A 222 -3.26 0.87 22.23
C ARG A 222 -2.51 0.25 21.07
N ILE A 223 -1.67 -0.76 21.32
CA ILE A 223 -0.99 -1.51 20.25
C ILE A 223 -1.97 -2.52 19.66
N GLY A 224 -2.07 -2.53 18.32
CA GLY A 224 -2.98 -3.40 17.58
C GLY A 224 -2.62 -3.48 16.10
N THR A 225 -3.54 -3.98 15.26
CA THR A 225 -3.35 -4.09 13.81
C THR A 225 -3.00 -2.74 13.16
N HIS A 226 -3.60 -1.66 13.65
CA HIS A 226 -3.31 -0.28 13.23
C HIS A 226 -1.88 0.18 13.54
N THR A 227 -1.16 -0.50 14.43
CA THR A 227 0.27 -0.24 14.69
C THR A 227 1.12 -0.71 13.52
N ASP A 228 0.83 -1.88 12.96
CA ASP A 228 1.47 -2.36 11.73
C ASP A 228 1.03 -1.56 10.50
N VAL A 229 -0.19 -1.01 10.49
CA VAL A 229 -0.64 -0.07 9.45
C VAL A 229 0.27 1.15 9.36
N TYR A 230 0.67 1.72 10.51
CA TYR A 230 1.66 2.80 10.54
C TYR A 230 3.00 2.35 9.93
N GLY A 231 3.47 1.15 10.27
CA GLY A 231 4.71 0.59 9.73
C GLY A 231 4.71 0.49 8.21
N ILE A 232 3.58 0.07 7.61
CA ILE A 232 3.41 0.04 6.14
C ILE A 232 3.38 1.46 5.55
N GLY A 233 2.70 2.41 6.20
CA GLY A 233 2.72 3.82 5.80
C GLY A 233 4.14 4.40 5.80
N ALA A 234 4.89 4.17 6.88
CA ALA A 234 6.28 4.60 7.03
C ALA A 234 7.22 3.94 6.00
N LEU A 235 6.97 2.66 5.68
CA LEU A 235 7.72 1.95 4.65
C LEU A 235 7.47 2.56 3.26
N LEU A 236 6.21 2.81 2.87
CA LEU A 236 5.91 3.46 1.60
C LEU A 236 6.49 4.88 1.55
N PHE A 237 6.37 5.61 2.64
CA PHE A 237 6.95 6.95 2.75
C PHE A 237 8.47 6.92 2.50
N TYR A 238 9.18 6.01 3.18
CA TYR A 238 10.61 5.80 2.96
C TYR A 238 10.93 5.44 1.50
N MET A 239 10.16 4.53 0.90
CA MET A 239 10.36 4.10 -0.49
C MET A 239 10.14 5.22 -1.52
N LEU A 240 9.41 6.28 -1.17
CA LEU A 240 9.15 7.42 -2.05
C LEU A 240 10.05 8.63 -1.78
N PHE A 241 10.43 8.90 -0.52
CA PHE A 241 11.10 10.13 -0.09
C PHE A 241 12.56 9.94 0.37
N ASP A 242 13.07 8.69 0.44
CA ASP A 242 14.41 8.36 0.98
C ASP A 242 14.66 8.87 2.41
N ARG A 243 13.61 8.96 3.19
CA ARG A 243 13.64 9.30 4.62
C ARG A 243 12.47 8.69 5.36
N VAL A 244 12.61 8.50 6.65
CA VAL A 244 11.48 8.10 7.51
C VAL A 244 10.58 9.31 7.80
N PRO A 245 9.27 9.09 8.07
CA PRO A 245 8.37 10.16 8.47
C PRO A 245 8.80 10.76 9.81
N ASP A 246 8.60 12.05 9.96
CA ASP A 246 8.79 12.79 11.20
C ASP A 246 7.43 13.28 11.78
N ALA A 247 7.46 14.02 12.89
CA ALA A 247 6.24 14.49 13.55
C ALA A 247 5.37 15.41 12.66
N PHE A 248 5.96 16.14 11.72
CA PHE A 248 5.19 16.99 10.80
C PHE A 248 4.48 16.15 9.73
N ASP A 249 5.06 15.03 9.33
CA ASP A 249 4.45 14.10 8.37
C ASP A 249 3.27 13.33 8.99
N CYS A 250 3.22 13.22 10.31
CA CYS A 250 2.20 12.50 11.07
C CYS A 250 1.04 13.38 11.55
N ASP A 251 1.12 14.69 11.33
CA ASP A 251 0.06 15.65 11.68
C ASP A 251 -1.15 15.47 10.75
N ALA A 252 -2.35 15.67 11.29
CA ALA A 252 -3.61 15.57 10.53
C ALA A 252 -3.70 16.57 9.37
N GLY A 253 -2.95 17.67 9.41
CA GLY A 253 -2.86 18.67 8.36
C GLY A 253 -1.60 18.53 7.48
N ALA A 254 -0.87 17.42 7.57
CA ALA A 254 0.40 17.22 6.87
C ALA A 254 0.26 17.44 5.35
N ARG A 255 1.21 18.20 4.80
CA ARG A 255 1.35 18.43 3.37
C ARG A 255 2.68 17.88 2.90
N TYR A 256 2.62 16.99 1.90
CA TYR A 256 3.81 16.29 1.40
C TYR A 256 4.35 16.99 0.15
N ASP A 257 5.64 17.34 0.19
CA ASP A 257 6.34 17.90 -0.97
C ASP A 257 6.82 16.78 -1.90
N PHE A 258 5.92 16.33 -2.77
CA PHE A 258 6.22 15.26 -3.73
C PHE A 258 7.27 15.64 -4.79
N SER A 259 7.68 16.93 -4.89
CA SER A 259 8.80 17.31 -5.76
C SER A 259 10.14 16.72 -5.30
N ARG A 260 10.22 16.34 -4.02
CA ARG A 260 11.39 15.68 -3.41
C ARG A 260 11.24 14.16 -3.33
N SER A 261 10.30 13.59 -4.07
CA SER A 261 10.02 12.14 -4.08
C SER A 261 10.35 11.53 -5.45
N LYS A 262 10.20 10.21 -5.55
CA LYS A 262 10.34 9.47 -6.83
C LYS A 262 9.28 9.83 -7.88
N LEU A 263 8.26 10.64 -7.56
CA LEU A 263 7.24 10.98 -8.54
C LEU A 263 7.81 11.87 -9.65
N SER A 264 7.79 11.35 -10.88
CA SER A 264 8.07 12.14 -12.06
C SER A 264 6.90 13.10 -12.34
N GLY A 265 7.19 14.26 -12.92
CA GLY A 265 6.14 15.17 -13.41
C GLY A 265 5.34 14.52 -14.54
N GLY A 266 4.01 14.56 -14.47
CA GLY A 266 3.09 14.06 -15.50
C GLY A 266 1.67 14.47 -15.18
N ALA A 267 0.76 14.39 -16.16
CA ALA A 267 -0.63 14.84 -16.00
C ALA A 267 -1.39 14.04 -14.93
N TYR A 268 -1.07 12.77 -14.75
CA TYR A 268 -1.66 11.91 -13.70
C TYR A 268 -1.09 12.17 -12.30
N ARG A 269 -0.03 12.97 -12.17
CA ARG A 269 0.64 13.24 -10.89
C ARG A 269 -0.32 13.76 -9.83
N ASP A 270 -1.25 14.65 -10.20
CA ASP A 270 -2.18 15.23 -9.25
C ASP A 270 -3.11 14.19 -8.64
N ALA A 271 -3.63 13.26 -9.43
CA ALA A 271 -4.47 12.17 -8.94
C ALA A 271 -3.68 11.24 -8.01
N LEU A 272 -2.45 10.88 -8.37
CA LEU A 272 -1.60 10.00 -7.57
C LEU A 272 -1.16 10.68 -6.27
N THR A 273 -0.73 11.95 -6.31
CA THR A 273 -0.32 12.70 -5.13
C THR A 273 -1.48 12.94 -4.16
N PHE A 274 -2.67 13.20 -4.68
CA PHE A 274 -3.88 13.31 -3.87
C PHE A 274 -4.16 12.01 -3.11
N ARG A 275 -4.11 10.87 -3.79
CA ARG A 275 -4.34 9.56 -3.16
C ARG A 275 -3.22 9.12 -2.22
N LEU A 276 -1.97 9.44 -2.53
CA LEU A 276 -0.85 9.22 -1.63
C LEU A 276 -0.98 10.06 -0.36
N THR A 277 -1.42 11.31 -0.47
CA THR A 277 -1.69 12.18 0.68
C THR A 277 -2.77 11.57 1.57
N ASP A 278 -3.90 11.15 0.99
CA ASP A 278 -4.98 10.48 1.71
C ASP A 278 -4.49 9.19 2.38
N PHE A 279 -3.72 8.37 1.68
CA PHE A 279 -3.12 7.16 2.22
C PHE A 279 -2.20 7.44 3.42
N PHE A 280 -1.35 8.46 3.33
CA PHE A 280 -0.45 8.82 4.44
C PHE A 280 -1.22 9.38 5.63
N HIS A 281 -2.26 10.20 5.42
CA HIS A 281 -3.11 10.67 6.50
C HIS A 281 -3.77 9.52 7.28
N HIS A 282 -4.12 8.41 6.60
CA HIS A 282 -4.76 7.24 7.23
C HIS A 282 -3.79 6.11 7.58
N THR A 283 -2.50 6.30 7.40
CA THR A 283 -1.49 5.34 7.86
C THR A 283 -0.52 5.93 8.86
N LEU A 284 -0.09 7.18 8.68
CA LEU A 284 0.90 7.85 9.52
C LEU A 284 0.29 8.68 10.67
N ALA A 285 -1.04 8.79 10.78
CA ALA A 285 -1.68 9.55 11.83
C ALA A 285 -1.14 9.19 13.22
N ASP A 286 -0.80 10.20 14.03
CA ASP A 286 -0.35 10.02 15.41
C ASP A 286 -1.40 9.32 16.26
N TYR A 287 -2.67 9.70 16.07
CA TYR A 287 -3.79 9.06 16.76
C TYR A 287 -4.21 7.78 16.04
N TYR A 288 -4.06 6.66 16.70
CA TYR A 288 -4.23 5.33 16.11
C TYR A 288 -5.65 5.06 15.55
N LEU A 289 -6.70 5.72 16.05
CA LEU A 289 -8.08 5.57 15.54
C LEU A 289 -8.32 6.29 14.22
N ASP A 290 -7.46 7.23 13.84
CA ASP A 290 -7.55 7.91 12.54
C ASP A 290 -6.90 7.09 11.42
N ARG A 291 -6.24 5.96 11.76
CA ARG A 291 -5.66 5.04 10.80
C ARG A 291 -6.67 4.02 10.29
N PHE A 292 -6.37 3.40 9.15
CA PHE A 292 -7.12 2.23 8.71
C PHE A 292 -7.14 1.17 9.81
N SER A 293 -8.31 0.56 10.01
CA SER A 293 -8.54 -0.37 11.12
C SER A 293 -7.91 -1.76 10.91
N ASN A 294 -7.64 -2.13 9.66
CA ASN A 294 -7.13 -3.44 9.28
C ASN A 294 -6.19 -3.36 8.07
N MET A 295 -5.42 -4.40 7.86
CA MET A 295 -4.41 -4.48 6.80
C MET A 295 -5.04 -4.79 5.43
N GLU A 296 -6.19 -5.41 5.35
CA GLU A 296 -6.92 -5.68 4.11
C GLU A 296 -7.26 -4.37 3.40
N THR A 297 -7.79 -3.40 4.13
CA THR A 297 -8.05 -2.05 3.60
C THR A 297 -6.77 -1.39 3.07
N VAL A 298 -5.66 -1.54 3.77
CA VAL A 298 -4.35 -1.02 3.32
C VAL A 298 -3.93 -1.66 1.99
N VAL A 299 -4.09 -2.98 1.84
CA VAL A 299 -3.78 -3.71 0.59
C VAL A 299 -4.68 -3.22 -0.56
N GLU A 300 -5.97 -2.99 -0.32
CA GLU A 300 -6.88 -2.42 -1.31
C GLU A 300 -6.43 -1.02 -1.75
N LYS A 301 -6.09 -0.15 -0.81
CA LYS A 301 -5.58 1.20 -1.11
C LYS A 301 -4.27 1.18 -1.88
N LEU A 302 -3.34 0.30 -1.51
CA LEU A 302 -2.09 0.11 -2.25
C LEU A 302 -2.34 -0.42 -3.67
N SER A 303 -3.36 -1.25 -3.88
CA SER A 303 -3.76 -1.71 -5.21
C SER A 303 -4.31 -0.57 -6.07
N GLU A 304 -5.11 0.35 -5.49
CA GLU A 304 -5.56 1.57 -6.16
C GLU A 304 -4.38 2.48 -6.53
N LEU A 305 -3.44 2.70 -5.59
CA LEU A 305 -2.23 3.49 -5.82
C LEU A 305 -1.35 2.87 -6.91
N GLN A 306 -1.19 1.54 -6.93
CA GLN A 306 -0.42 0.83 -7.95
C GLN A 306 -1.06 0.99 -9.33
N ALA A 307 -2.39 0.89 -9.44
CA ALA A 307 -3.12 1.11 -10.67
C ALA A 307 -2.94 2.55 -11.19
N LEU A 308 -2.98 3.55 -10.32
CA LEU A 308 -2.70 4.94 -10.67
C LEU A 308 -1.27 5.16 -11.12
N ALA A 309 -0.30 4.55 -10.45
CA ALA A 309 1.11 4.63 -10.83
C ALA A 309 1.39 3.93 -12.18
N ASP A 310 0.59 2.93 -12.55
CA ASP A 310 0.66 2.24 -13.84
C ASP A 310 0.13 3.10 -15.01
N LEU A 311 -0.61 4.15 -14.70
CA LEU A 311 -1.12 5.11 -15.68
C LEU A 311 -0.05 6.06 -16.25
N SER A 312 1.23 5.77 -16.09
CA SER A 312 2.34 6.64 -16.51
C SER A 312 2.34 7.04 -17.99
N ALA A 313 1.66 6.28 -18.84
CA ALA A 313 1.43 6.60 -20.26
C ALA A 313 0.15 7.41 -20.52
N ARG A 314 -0.61 7.76 -19.47
CA ARG A 314 -1.90 8.45 -19.58
C ARG A 314 -1.74 9.94 -19.32
N TYR A 315 -2.47 10.75 -20.05
CA TYR A 315 -2.19 12.19 -20.12
C TYR A 315 -2.91 12.99 -19.04
N VAL A 316 -4.14 12.60 -18.71
CA VAL A 316 -4.96 13.33 -17.72
C VAL A 316 -5.83 12.35 -16.93
N VAL A 317 -5.75 12.42 -15.61
CA VAL A 317 -6.69 11.71 -14.73
C VAL A 317 -7.18 12.67 -13.66
N SER A 318 -8.43 13.08 -13.74
CA SER A 318 -9.03 13.98 -12.77
C SER A 318 -9.12 13.34 -11.39
N SER A 319 -8.65 14.03 -10.35
CA SER A 319 -8.77 13.58 -8.96
C SER A 319 -10.24 13.44 -8.49
N LYS A 320 -11.16 14.11 -9.16
CA LYS A 320 -12.60 14.05 -8.84
C LYS A 320 -13.25 12.69 -9.08
N ILE A 321 -12.61 11.78 -9.80
CA ILE A 321 -13.10 10.39 -9.94
C ILE A 321 -12.99 9.61 -8.62
N TYR A 322 -12.16 10.08 -7.68
CA TYR A 322 -12.02 9.48 -6.37
C TYR A 322 -12.98 10.11 -5.38
N GLY A 323 -13.77 9.32 -4.69
CA GLY A 323 -14.79 9.76 -3.75
C GLY A 323 -15.13 8.66 -2.76
N PRO A 324 -16.13 8.89 -1.89
CA PRO A 324 -16.55 7.91 -0.89
C PRO A 324 -16.85 6.55 -1.52
N GLU A 325 -16.50 5.47 -0.82
CA GLU A 325 -16.45 4.11 -1.38
C GLU A 325 -17.73 3.29 -1.22
N PHE A 326 -18.76 3.87 -0.62
CA PHE A 326 -20.00 3.13 -0.38
C PHE A 326 -20.84 3.11 -1.64
N PHE A 327 -20.83 1.96 -2.32
CA PHE A 327 -21.58 1.73 -3.54
C PHE A 327 -22.28 0.35 -3.47
N LEU A 328 -23.59 0.32 -3.55
CA LEU A 328 -24.39 -0.90 -3.45
C LEU A 328 -25.64 -0.78 -4.33
N GLY A 329 -26.13 -1.92 -4.85
CA GLY A 329 -27.47 -2.08 -5.42
C GLY A 329 -27.71 -1.36 -6.73
N ARG A 330 -26.72 -1.34 -7.65
CA ARG A 330 -26.81 -0.71 -8.97
C ARG A 330 -26.09 -1.52 -10.03
N GLU A 331 -26.27 -2.84 -9.99
CA GLU A 331 -25.55 -3.76 -10.86
C GLU A 331 -25.89 -3.56 -12.32
N GLN A 332 -27.16 -3.30 -12.63
CA GLN A 332 -27.64 -3.09 -14.01
C GLN A 332 -27.12 -1.77 -14.57
N GLU A 333 -27.24 -0.69 -13.79
CA GLU A 333 -26.73 0.63 -14.17
C GLU A 333 -25.20 0.61 -14.32
N THR A 334 -24.51 -0.11 -13.45
CA THR A 334 -23.05 -0.31 -13.51
C THR A 334 -22.66 -1.04 -14.80
N ALA A 335 -23.35 -2.13 -15.13
CA ALA A 335 -23.10 -2.89 -16.35
C ALA A 335 -23.33 -2.04 -17.61
N TRP A 336 -24.45 -1.30 -17.66
CA TRP A 336 -24.77 -0.43 -18.76
C TRP A 336 -23.73 0.67 -18.97
N LEU A 337 -23.36 1.37 -17.89
CA LEU A 337 -22.40 2.48 -17.97
C LEU A 337 -20.98 1.97 -18.27
N THR A 338 -20.56 0.87 -17.66
CA THR A 338 -19.26 0.25 -17.94
C THR A 338 -19.12 -0.12 -19.41
N GLN A 339 -20.16 -0.69 -20.00
CA GLN A 339 -20.18 -0.98 -21.44
C GLN A 339 -19.98 0.31 -22.25
N ARG A 340 -20.73 1.37 -21.96
CA ARG A 340 -20.63 2.65 -22.68
C ARG A 340 -19.27 3.33 -22.52
N LEU A 341 -18.65 3.21 -21.35
CA LEU A 341 -17.31 3.74 -21.12
C LEU A 341 -16.22 2.99 -21.90
N LEU A 342 -16.47 1.78 -22.35
CA LEU A 342 -15.53 0.92 -23.07
C LEU A 342 -15.88 0.67 -24.54
N ASP A 343 -17.02 1.18 -25.03
CA ASP A 343 -17.44 1.09 -26.42
C ASP A 343 -16.53 1.93 -27.37
N ALA A 344 -16.81 1.94 -28.64
CA ALA A 344 -16.02 2.66 -29.65
C ALA A 344 -15.83 4.16 -29.29
N PRO A 345 -14.69 4.78 -29.63
CA PRO A 345 -14.44 6.21 -29.37
C PRO A 345 -15.50 7.13 -29.93
N GLY A 346 -15.72 8.29 -29.30
CA GLY A 346 -16.60 9.36 -29.81
C GLY A 346 -18.09 9.20 -29.50
N GLY A 347 -18.46 8.31 -28.57
CA GLY A 347 -19.85 8.19 -28.09
C GLY A 347 -20.23 9.30 -27.08
N CYS A 348 -21.54 9.60 -27.00
CA CYS A 348 -22.10 10.51 -26.01
C CYS A 348 -23.24 9.82 -25.26
N SER A 349 -23.16 9.79 -23.95
CA SER A 349 -24.15 9.17 -23.06
C SER A 349 -24.59 10.11 -21.95
N PHE A 350 -25.81 9.91 -21.49
CA PHE A 350 -26.39 10.72 -20.40
C PHE A 350 -26.82 9.85 -19.24
N LEU A 351 -26.50 10.30 -18.02
CA LEU A 351 -27.12 9.86 -16.78
C LEU A 351 -28.14 10.91 -16.34
N VAL A 352 -29.40 10.52 -16.31
CA VAL A 352 -30.51 11.40 -15.94
C VAL A 352 -31.11 10.96 -14.60
N GLY A 353 -31.52 11.89 -13.76
CA GLY A 353 -32.20 11.57 -12.50
C GLY A 353 -32.17 12.71 -11.51
N MET A 354 -32.90 12.59 -10.40
CA MET A 354 -33.05 13.61 -9.39
C MET A 354 -31.71 14.01 -8.74
N GLY A 355 -31.69 15.18 -8.10
CA GLY A 355 -30.56 15.61 -7.29
C GLY A 355 -30.34 14.65 -6.11
N GLY A 356 -29.10 14.30 -5.82
CA GLY A 356 -28.77 13.37 -4.72
C GLY A 356 -28.99 11.89 -5.00
N ILE A 357 -29.56 11.50 -6.13
CA ILE A 357 -29.90 10.10 -6.48
C ILE A 357 -28.66 9.18 -6.64
N GLY A 358 -27.46 9.75 -6.74
CA GLY A 358 -26.22 8.99 -6.85
C GLY A 358 -25.61 8.91 -8.25
N LYS A 359 -26.01 9.77 -9.21
CA LYS A 359 -25.43 9.81 -10.57
C LYS A 359 -23.90 9.98 -10.56
N SER A 360 -23.40 10.97 -9.82
CA SER A 360 -21.96 11.25 -9.72
C SER A 360 -21.20 10.10 -9.05
N THR A 361 -21.82 9.46 -8.06
CA THR A 361 -21.27 8.28 -7.40
C THR A 361 -21.18 7.08 -8.34
N LEU A 362 -22.25 6.82 -9.11
CA LEU A 362 -22.28 5.78 -10.13
C LEU A 362 -21.21 6.02 -11.22
N ALA A 363 -21.14 7.24 -11.76
CA ALA A 363 -20.15 7.59 -12.77
C ALA A 363 -18.71 7.37 -12.28
N ARG A 364 -18.38 7.87 -11.08
CA ARG A 364 -17.06 7.69 -10.49
C ARG A 364 -16.74 6.22 -10.23
N HIS A 365 -17.69 5.46 -9.72
CA HIS A 365 -17.53 4.02 -9.48
C HIS A 365 -17.19 3.27 -10.77
N CYS A 366 -17.99 3.43 -11.83
CA CYS A 366 -17.77 2.77 -13.11
C CYS A 366 -16.46 3.18 -13.78
N ILE A 367 -16.13 4.47 -13.74
CA ILE A 367 -14.86 4.98 -14.28
C ILE A 367 -13.68 4.30 -13.56
N ARG A 368 -13.71 4.22 -12.22
CA ARG A 368 -12.64 3.55 -11.45
C ARG A 368 -12.48 2.07 -11.83
N GLN A 369 -13.58 1.36 -12.01
CA GLN A 369 -13.54 -0.04 -12.47
C GLN A 369 -12.93 -0.18 -13.87
N CYS A 370 -13.20 0.81 -14.76
CA CYS A 370 -12.70 0.82 -16.13
C CYS A 370 -11.28 1.39 -16.28
N MET A 371 -10.68 1.93 -15.22
CA MET A 371 -9.38 2.61 -15.28
C MET A 371 -8.26 1.79 -15.96
N PRO A 372 -8.16 0.46 -15.84
CA PRO A 372 -7.15 -0.31 -16.57
C PRO A 372 -7.27 -0.22 -18.10
N ARG A 373 -8.44 0.20 -18.62
CA ARG A 373 -8.78 0.26 -20.05
C ARG A 373 -9.04 1.68 -20.55
N ILE A 374 -8.90 2.69 -19.70
CA ILE A 374 -9.08 4.11 -20.01
C ILE A 374 -7.73 4.82 -19.95
N ASP A 375 -7.38 5.56 -21.00
CA ASP A 375 -6.11 6.29 -21.10
C ASP A 375 -6.14 7.64 -20.38
N SER A 376 -7.22 8.40 -20.53
CA SER A 376 -7.38 9.70 -19.86
C SER A 376 -8.81 9.91 -19.38
N VAL A 377 -8.97 10.61 -18.27
CA VAL A 377 -10.27 11.01 -17.72
C VAL A 377 -10.26 12.48 -17.33
N LEU A 378 -11.20 13.24 -17.86
CA LEU A 378 -11.57 14.58 -17.39
C LEU A 378 -12.93 14.51 -16.71
N TYR A 379 -13.00 14.84 -15.43
CA TYR A 379 -14.25 14.94 -14.67
C TYR A 379 -14.48 16.40 -14.28
N LEU A 380 -15.44 17.05 -14.96
CA LEU A 380 -15.65 18.49 -14.91
C LEU A 380 -16.99 18.82 -14.26
N ASP A 381 -17.02 19.84 -13.41
CA ASP A 381 -18.25 20.46 -12.94
C ASP A 381 -18.67 21.54 -13.95
N TYR A 382 -19.87 21.39 -14.49
CA TYR A 382 -20.38 22.29 -15.51
C TYR A 382 -20.57 23.73 -14.99
N GLN A 383 -20.09 24.72 -15.75
CA GLN A 383 -20.05 26.12 -15.38
C GLN A 383 -20.95 27.03 -16.22
N GLY A 384 -22.10 26.52 -16.68
CA GLY A 384 -23.09 27.28 -17.42
C GLY A 384 -22.94 27.21 -18.96
N THR A 385 -21.72 27.00 -19.48
CA THR A 385 -21.47 26.64 -20.89
C THR A 385 -20.35 25.63 -20.98
N ILE A 386 -20.36 24.80 -22.04
CA ILE A 386 -19.29 23.86 -22.34
C ILE A 386 -17.99 24.60 -22.59
N GLU A 387 -18.04 25.69 -23.34
CA GLU A 387 -16.89 26.54 -23.65
C GLU A 387 -16.20 27.05 -22.38
N LYS A 388 -16.98 27.68 -21.48
CA LYS A 388 -16.45 28.18 -20.19
C LYS A 388 -15.86 27.05 -19.34
N THR A 389 -16.53 25.90 -19.30
CA THR A 389 -16.09 24.74 -18.53
C THR A 389 -14.75 24.19 -19.03
N ILE A 390 -14.56 24.13 -20.35
CA ILE A 390 -13.32 23.67 -20.98
C ILE A 390 -12.20 24.73 -20.89
N CYS A 391 -12.53 26.01 -20.91
CA CYS A 391 -11.57 27.11 -20.78
C CYS A 391 -11.08 27.30 -19.34
N ASP A 392 -11.74 26.73 -18.33
CA ASP A 392 -11.29 26.81 -16.95
C ASP A 392 -9.99 26.00 -16.76
N ASP A 393 -8.88 26.70 -16.55
CA ASP A 393 -7.56 26.12 -16.39
C ASP A 393 -7.40 25.31 -15.10
N TYR A 394 -8.24 25.57 -14.09
CA TYR A 394 -8.24 24.78 -12.87
C TYR A 394 -9.02 23.47 -13.00
N ALA A 395 -10.05 23.47 -13.85
CA ALA A 395 -10.86 22.29 -14.10
C ALA A 395 -10.24 21.40 -15.19
N VAL A 396 -9.68 22.00 -16.24
CA VAL A 396 -9.05 21.29 -17.38
C VAL A 396 -7.54 21.50 -17.32
N GLN A 397 -6.90 20.76 -16.45
CA GLN A 397 -5.44 20.79 -16.30
C GLN A 397 -4.76 19.98 -17.40
N ILE A 398 -4.51 20.62 -18.53
CA ILE A 398 -3.67 20.08 -19.60
C ILE A 398 -2.30 20.73 -19.45
N HIS A 399 -1.28 19.93 -19.20
CA HIS A 399 0.06 20.43 -18.94
C HIS A 399 0.57 21.37 -20.05
N GLY A 400 1.05 22.54 -19.67
CA GLY A 400 1.65 23.53 -20.57
C GLY A 400 0.67 24.39 -21.37
N VAL A 401 -0.65 24.29 -21.13
CA VAL A 401 -1.66 25.08 -21.84
C VAL A 401 -2.31 26.08 -20.91
N GLN A 402 -1.92 27.34 -21.04
CA GLN A 402 -2.56 28.48 -20.39
C GLN A 402 -3.00 29.49 -21.43
N LYS A 403 -4.05 30.26 -21.12
CA LYS A 403 -4.54 31.32 -21.99
C LYS A 403 -3.51 32.42 -22.13
N ASP A 404 -3.18 32.81 -23.36
CA ASP A 404 -2.34 33.95 -23.62
C ASP A 404 -3.12 35.27 -23.39
N LYS A 405 -2.45 36.31 -22.89
CA LYS A 405 -3.06 37.60 -22.56
C LYS A 405 -3.78 38.27 -23.74
N SER A 406 -3.35 38.00 -24.97
CA SER A 406 -3.89 38.52 -26.22
C SER A 406 -4.91 37.59 -26.88
N GLU A 407 -5.13 36.42 -26.33
CA GLU A 407 -5.99 35.37 -26.92
C GLU A 407 -7.46 35.60 -26.54
N THR A 408 -8.36 35.46 -27.52
CA THR A 408 -9.81 35.45 -27.25
C THR A 408 -10.25 34.15 -26.60
N GLU A 409 -11.41 34.17 -25.91
CA GLU A 409 -11.97 32.94 -25.29
C GLU A 409 -12.22 31.86 -26.35
N GLU A 410 -12.76 32.26 -27.51
CA GLU A 410 -13.04 31.35 -28.60
C GLU A 410 -11.77 30.71 -29.20
N ALA A 411 -10.71 31.48 -29.40
CA ALA A 411 -9.43 30.96 -29.88
C ALA A 411 -8.80 30.01 -28.86
N TYR A 412 -8.88 30.34 -27.56
CA TYR A 412 -8.39 29.50 -26.48
C TYR A 412 -9.19 28.18 -26.37
N PHE A 413 -10.51 28.25 -26.49
CA PHE A 413 -11.35 27.07 -26.53
C PHE A 413 -11.00 26.14 -27.72
N GLU A 414 -10.89 26.66 -28.93
CA GLU A 414 -10.52 25.88 -30.11
C GLU A 414 -9.11 25.24 -29.94
N ARG A 415 -8.18 25.97 -29.37
CA ARG A 415 -6.83 25.44 -29.06
C ARG A 415 -6.89 24.28 -28.05
N LYS A 416 -7.68 24.41 -26.96
CA LYS A 416 -7.88 23.31 -26.01
C LYS A 416 -8.56 22.10 -26.67
N LEU A 417 -9.56 22.32 -27.53
CA LEU A 417 -10.18 21.22 -28.31
C LEU A 417 -9.16 20.51 -29.21
N GLY A 418 -8.29 21.27 -29.85
CA GLY A 418 -7.19 20.72 -30.66
C GLY A 418 -6.31 19.77 -29.88
N ILE A 419 -5.90 20.19 -28.68
CA ILE A 419 -5.08 19.38 -27.78
C ILE A 419 -5.84 18.16 -27.26
N LEU A 420 -7.11 18.30 -26.89
CA LEU A 420 -7.94 17.16 -26.52
C LEU A 420 -8.05 16.14 -27.65
N ARG A 421 -8.15 16.61 -28.91
CA ARG A 421 -8.14 15.75 -30.07
C ARG A 421 -6.84 14.98 -30.25
N GLU A 422 -5.71 15.64 -30.11
CA GLU A 422 -4.39 15.01 -30.15
C GLU A 422 -4.21 13.97 -29.03
N LEU A 423 -4.67 14.30 -27.82
CA LEU A 423 -4.64 13.39 -26.66
C LEU A 423 -5.57 12.19 -26.84
N GLY A 424 -6.69 12.36 -27.53
CA GLY A 424 -7.70 11.32 -27.77
C GLY A 424 -7.40 10.40 -28.95
N ASP A 425 -6.44 10.76 -29.81
CA ASP A 425 -6.16 9.99 -31.04
C ASP A 425 -5.65 8.58 -30.72
N GLY A 426 -6.41 7.59 -31.19
CA GLY A 426 -6.12 6.17 -30.96
C GLY A 426 -6.22 5.70 -29.50
N LYS A 427 -6.81 6.51 -28.61
CA LYS A 427 -6.88 6.24 -27.17
C LYS A 427 -8.30 6.20 -26.66
N ASN A 428 -8.47 5.51 -25.52
CA ASN A 428 -9.76 5.45 -24.82
C ASN A 428 -9.81 6.57 -23.75
N CYS A 429 -10.35 7.72 -24.14
CA CYS A 429 -10.44 8.90 -23.27
C CYS A 429 -11.91 9.20 -22.93
N VAL A 430 -12.16 9.55 -21.66
CA VAL A 430 -13.51 9.85 -21.13
C VAL A 430 -13.56 11.27 -20.59
N LEU A 431 -14.56 12.04 -21.01
CA LEU A 431 -14.89 13.36 -20.48
C LEU A 431 -16.26 13.32 -19.81
N VAL A 432 -16.31 13.61 -18.52
CA VAL A 432 -17.54 13.71 -17.74
C VAL A 432 -17.88 15.17 -17.49
N MET A 433 -19.14 15.53 -17.77
CA MET A 433 -19.70 16.83 -17.47
C MET A 433 -20.77 16.66 -16.39
N ASP A 434 -20.41 16.93 -15.14
CA ASP A 434 -21.33 16.80 -14.01
C ASP A 434 -22.16 18.06 -13.82
N ASN A 435 -23.40 17.90 -13.37
CA ASN A 435 -24.39 18.98 -13.19
C ASN A 435 -24.72 19.76 -14.49
N TYR A 436 -24.77 19.08 -15.62
CA TYR A 436 -25.07 19.69 -16.91
C TYR A 436 -26.52 20.20 -16.95
N THR A 437 -26.70 21.48 -17.30
CA THR A 437 -28.00 22.17 -17.35
C THR A 437 -28.39 22.66 -18.73
N GLY A 438 -27.64 22.28 -19.75
CA GLY A 438 -27.88 22.68 -21.13
C GLY A 438 -26.87 23.68 -21.67
N ASP A 439 -26.68 23.71 -22.98
CA ASP A 439 -25.76 24.59 -23.70
C ASP A 439 -26.45 25.16 -24.96
N SER A 440 -25.83 26.13 -25.59
CA SER A 440 -26.30 26.79 -26.82
C SER A 440 -26.43 25.89 -28.08
N GLY A 441 -26.19 24.59 -27.93
CA GLY A 441 -26.38 23.58 -28.95
C GLY A 441 -25.16 23.25 -29.83
N THR A 442 -24.06 23.98 -29.73
CA THR A 442 -22.82 23.74 -30.50
C THR A 442 -21.73 23.03 -29.74
N GLY A 443 -21.78 23.03 -28.40
CA GLY A 443 -20.70 22.51 -27.53
C GLY A 443 -20.51 20.99 -27.60
N ILE A 444 -21.61 20.21 -27.52
CA ILE A 444 -21.54 18.74 -27.63
C ILE A 444 -20.97 18.29 -28.99
N PRO A 445 -21.44 18.80 -30.13
CA PRO A 445 -20.86 18.46 -31.44
C PRO A 445 -19.36 18.77 -31.54
N LYS A 446 -18.90 19.90 -30.98
CA LYS A 446 -17.47 20.25 -30.95
C LYS A 446 -16.66 19.28 -30.06
N LEU A 447 -17.19 18.91 -28.90
CA LEU A 447 -16.54 17.92 -28.02
C LEU A 447 -16.45 16.53 -28.67
N LEU A 448 -17.51 16.10 -29.39
CA LEU A 448 -17.50 14.81 -30.09
C LEU A 448 -16.38 14.72 -31.14
N GLN A 449 -16.01 15.86 -31.78
CA GLN A 449 -14.89 15.91 -32.72
C GLN A 449 -13.52 15.67 -32.09
N THR A 450 -13.42 15.69 -30.78
CA THR A 450 -12.16 15.36 -30.05
C THR A 450 -11.88 13.86 -30.00
N GLY A 451 -12.85 13.01 -30.34
CA GLY A 451 -12.74 11.57 -30.21
C GLY A 451 -12.91 11.04 -28.78
N TRP A 452 -13.05 11.93 -27.80
CA TRP A 452 -13.33 11.55 -26.41
C TRP A 452 -14.75 11.02 -26.27
N ARG A 453 -14.91 10.07 -25.38
CA ARG A 453 -16.21 9.58 -24.94
C ARG A 453 -16.80 10.56 -23.95
N LEU A 454 -18.02 11.01 -24.21
CA LEU A 454 -18.69 12.02 -23.42
C LEU A 454 -19.73 11.38 -22.51
N LEU A 455 -19.72 11.77 -21.23
CA LEU A 455 -20.71 11.39 -20.24
C LEU A 455 -21.26 12.64 -19.56
N PHE A 456 -22.55 12.92 -19.77
CA PHE A 456 -23.23 14.04 -19.14
C PHE A 456 -24.12 13.56 -18.01
N LEU A 457 -24.03 14.23 -16.86
CA LEU A 457 -24.90 14.00 -15.71
C LEU A 457 -25.85 15.17 -15.56
N THR A 458 -27.14 14.93 -15.69
CA THR A 458 -28.17 15.99 -15.67
C THR A 458 -29.39 15.59 -14.84
N ARG A 459 -30.18 16.59 -14.46
CA ARG A 459 -31.52 16.40 -13.87
C ARG A 459 -32.62 16.53 -14.89
N ASP A 460 -32.32 17.13 -16.06
CA ASP A 460 -33.29 17.41 -17.11
C ASP A 460 -33.22 16.35 -18.18
N LYS A 461 -34.29 15.56 -18.32
CA LYS A 461 -34.43 14.49 -19.30
C LYS A 461 -34.52 15.03 -20.73
N ALA A 462 -34.99 16.27 -20.93
CA ALA A 462 -35.11 16.86 -22.24
C ALA A 462 -33.74 17.08 -22.91
N LEU A 463 -32.68 17.30 -22.12
CA LEU A 463 -31.31 17.49 -22.61
C LEU A 463 -30.67 16.20 -23.14
N ALA A 464 -31.22 15.05 -22.81
CA ALA A 464 -30.70 13.75 -23.19
C ALA A 464 -31.38 13.18 -24.47
N GLN A 465 -32.33 13.91 -25.06
CA GLN A 465 -33.03 13.44 -26.26
C GLN A 465 -32.06 13.21 -27.42
N GLY A 466 -32.15 12.04 -28.05
CA GLY A 466 -31.28 11.65 -29.17
C GLY A 466 -29.92 11.08 -28.81
N TYR A 467 -29.63 10.92 -27.50
CA TYR A 467 -28.40 10.30 -26.98
C TYR A 467 -28.73 9.03 -26.22
N ASP A 468 -27.70 8.16 -26.07
CA ASP A 468 -27.77 7.01 -25.18
C ASP A 468 -28.01 7.47 -23.76
N THR A 469 -29.10 7.05 -23.15
CA THR A 469 -29.54 7.60 -21.86
C THR A 469 -29.83 6.49 -20.85
N LEU A 470 -29.33 6.64 -19.66
CA LEU A 470 -29.71 5.85 -18.47
C LEU A 470 -30.42 6.75 -17.47
N GLU A 471 -31.66 6.40 -17.13
CA GLU A 471 -32.39 7.03 -16.05
C GLU A 471 -32.00 6.34 -14.73
N VAL A 472 -31.41 7.11 -13.81
CA VAL A 472 -30.97 6.62 -12.50
C VAL A 472 -32.10 6.83 -11.50
N GLU A 473 -32.70 5.74 -11.07
CA GLU A 473 -33.80 5.72 -10.10
C GLU A 473 -33.29 5.56 -8.66
N SER A 474 -34.20 5.65 -7.68
CA SER A 474 -33.86 5.38 -6.28
C SER A 474 -33.47 3.90 -6.10
N VAL A 475 -32.52 3.64 -5.23
CA VAL A 475 -32.22 2.27 -4.78
C VAL A 475 -33.40 1.70 -3.98
N SER A 476 -33.47 0.38 -3.86
CA SER A 476 -34.48 -0.26 -3.00
C SER A 476 -34.35 0.21 -1.55
N GLU A 477 -35.45 0.19 -0.81
CA GLU A 477 -35.48 0.55 0.60
C GLU A 477 -34.47 -0.27 1.42
N GLU A 478 -34.35 -1.56 1.13
CA GLU A 478 -33.38 -2.45 1.77
C GLU A 478 -31.92 -2.00 1.50
N THR A 479 -31.62 -1.65 0.25
CA THR A 479 -30.30 -1.12 -0.13
C THR A 479 -30.03 0.24 0.53
N ALA A 480 -31.04 1.11 0.63
CA ALA A 480 -30.90 2.40 1.29
C ALA A 480 -30.60 2.23 2.78
N LEU A 481 -31.27 1.31 3.47
CA LEU A 481 -31.00 0.98 4.86
C LEU A 481 -29.57 0.42 5.05
N LEU A 482 -29.12 -0.47 4.18
CA LEU A 482 -27.75 -0.99 4.22
C LEU A 482 -26.68 0.10 4.02
N LEU A 483 -26.92 1.04 3.08
CA LEU A 483 -26.05 2.19 2.87
C LEU A 483 -26.01 3.09 4.10
N PHE A 484 -27.16 3.31 4.74
CA PHE A 484 -27.27 4.11 5.95
C PHE A 484 -26.54 3.46 7.13
N GLU A 485 -26.80 2.16 7.41
CA GLU A 485 -26.11 1.37 8.44
C GLU A 485 -24.57 1.42 8.25
N ARG A 486 -24.13 1.32 7.01
CA ARG A 486 -22.70 1.37 6.68
C ARG A 486 -22.10 2.76 6.92
N HIS A 487 -22.87 3.82 6.66
CA HIS A 487 -22.45 5.21 6.89
C HIS A 487 -22.31 5.53 8.38
N ILE A 488 -23.24 5.06 9.22
CA ILE A 488 -23.22 5.26 10.67
C ILE A 488 -22.32 4.27 11.42
N GLY A 489 -21.82 3.23 10.73
CA GLY A 489 -20.87 2.27 11.27
C GLY A 489 -21.46 1.18 12.20
N HIS A 490 -22.79 1.08 12.31
CA HIS A 490 -23.47 0.01 13.05
C HIS A 490 -24.79 -0.39 12.40
N ARG A 491 -25.28 -1.58 12.73
CA ARG A 491 -26.61 -2.07 12.30
C ARG A 491 -27.71 -1.40 13.12
N LEU A 492 -28.75 -0.99 12.42
CA LEU A 492 -29.95 -0.45 13.06
C LEU A 492 -30.72 -1.56 13.80
N SER A 493 -31.23 -1.25 14.99
CA SER A 493 -32.23 -2.06 15.68
C SER A 493 -33.55 -2.04 14.91
N ALA A 494 -34.46 -2.97 15.24
CA ALA A 494 -35.78 -3.03 14.60
C ALA A 494 -36.58 -1.72 14.78
N GLU A 495 -36.41 -1.04 15.91
CA GLU A 495 -37.07 0.23 16.19
C GLU A 495 -36.46 1.40 15.37
N GLU A 496 -35.14 1.45 15.28
CA GLU A 496 -34.44 2.45 14.46
C GLU A 496 -34.74 2.29 12.97
N ARG A 497 -34.88 1.05 12.47
CA ARG A 497 -35.27 0.78 11.07
C ARG A 497 -36.68 1.26 10.73
N TYR A 498 -37.56 1.34 11.71
CA TYR A 498 -38.93 1.84 11.52
C TYR A 498 -38.95 3.36 11.31
N TYR A 499 -37.98 4.09 11.87
CA TYR A 499 -37.87 5.55 11.76
C TYR A 499 -36.87 6.01 10.70
N ALA A 500 -36.03 5.13 10.15
CA ALA A 500 -35.06 5.44 9.12
C ALA A 500 -35.65 5.32 7.71
#